data_918de75b7760b2cdc573020ddf04c8b0
#
_entry.id   918de75b7760b2cdc573020ddf04c8b0
#
_cell.length_a   1.000
_cell.length_b   1.000
_cell.length_c   1.000
_cell.angle_alpha   90.00
_cell.angle_beta   90.00
_cell.angle_gamma   90.00
#
_symmetry.space_group_name_H-M   'P 1'
#
loop_
_entity.id
_entity.type
_entity.pdbx_description
1 polymer ?
#
loop_
_entity_poly.entity_id
_entity_poly.type
_entity_poly.pdbx_seq_one_letter_code
_entity_poly.pdbx_strand_id
1 'polypeptide(L)' 'MYRFIFTFIETNEYGHYWNYETDKRKAEIIAKDKQEALQKLEKIGVHNYKNLQWDVIEIIGDDK' A
#
# COMPACT_ATOMS: atom_id res chain seq x y z
N MET A 1 -9.56 6.68 12.36
CA MET A 1 -8.31 6.58 11.58
C MET A 1 -7.83 5.15 11.57
N TYR A 2 -7.29 4.70 10.46
CA TYR A 2 -6.84 3.32 10.32
C TYR A 2 -5.43 3.29 9.77
N ARG A 3 -4.70 2.24 10.14
CA ARG A 3 -3.41 1.95 9.52
C ARG A 3 -3.64 0.86 8.48
N PHE A 4 -3.31 1.17 7.23
CA PHE A 4 -3.39 0.20 6.15
C PHE A 4 -1.99 -0.31 5.85
N ILE A 5 -1.83 -1.61 5.86
CA ILE A 5 -0.56 -2.24 5.52
C ILE A 5 -0.74 -2.90 4.17
N PHE A 6 -0.19 -2.27 3.14
CA PHE A 6 -0.30 -2.78 1.78
C PHE A 6 0.90 -3.65 1.44
N THR A 7 0.63 -4.76 0.79
CA THR A 7 1.67 -5.64 0.26
C THR A 7 1.39 -5.81 -1.22
N PHE A 8 2.39 -5.62 -2.06
CA PHE A 8 2.20 -5.69 -3.49
C PHE A 8 3.50 -6.04 -4.17
N ILE A 9 3.42 -6.36 -5.45
CA ILE A 9 4.60 -6.63 -6.27
C ILE A 9 4.78 -5.44 -7.20
N GLU A 10 5.92 -4.78 -7.10
CA GLU A 10 6.22 -3.63 -7.94
C GLU A 10 6.49 -4.11 -9.36
N THR A 11 5.90 -3.42 -10.34
CA THR A 11 6.04 -3.79 -11.73
C THR A 11 6.50 -2.58 -12.54
N ASN A 12 6.88 -2.85 -13.80
CA ASN A 12 7.11 -1.76 -14.74
C ASN A 12 5.76 -1.31 -15.30
N GLU A 13 5.80 -0.38 -16.26
CA GLU A 13 4.57 0.18 -16.80
C GLU A 13 3.74 -0.85 -17.58
N TYR A 14 4.33 -1.99 -17.92
CA TYR A 14 3.64 -3.05 -18.64
C TYR A 14 3.14 -4.15 -17.72
N GLY A 15 3.30 -3.97 -16.41
CA GLY A 15 2.83 -4.95 -15.44
C GLY A 15 3.74 -6.14 -15.23
N HIS A 16 4.99 -6.02 -15.62
CA HIS A 16 5.96 -7.12 -15.47
C HIS A 16 6.88 -6.86 -14.29
N TYR A 17 7.31 -7.93 -13.64
CA TYR A 17 8.28 -7.87 -12.56
C TYR A 17 9.36 -8.92 -12.81
N TRP A 18 10.55 -8.67 -12.22
CA TRP A 18 11.69 -9.56 -12.42
C TRP A 18 11.64 -10.77 -11.50
N ASN A 19 11.41 -10.53 -10.21
CA ASN A 19 11.54 -11.59 -9.23
C ASN A 19 10.54 -11.30 -8.11
N TYR A 20 9.68 -12.28 -7.85
CA TYR A 20 8.64 -12.12 -6.84
C TYR A 20 9.21 -11.71 -5.48
N GLU A 21 10.31 -12.35 -5.08
CA GLU A 21 10.89 -12.10 -3.76
C GLU A 21 11.52 -10.71 -3.65
N THR A 22 12.23 -10.29 -4.69
CA THR A 22 12.93 -9.01 -4.63
C THR A 22 12.04 -7.83 -4.98
N ASP A 23 10.97 -8.05 -5.74
CA ASP A 23 10.09 -6.96 -6.17
C ASP A 23 8.88 -6.80 -5.26
N LYS A 24 8.79 -7.63 -4.23
CA LYS A 24 7.73 -7.52 -3.24
C LYS A 24 7.96 -6.29 -2.38
N ARG A 25 6.91 -5.51 -2.17
CA ARG A 25 6.98 -4.26 -1.42
C ARG A 25 5.92 -4.21 -0.34
N LYS A 26 6.18 -3.42 0.66
CA LYS A 26 5.26 -3.22 1.76
C LYS A 26 5.22 -1.73 2.09
N ALA A 27 4.01 -1.20 2.29
CA ALA A 27 3.83 0.20 2.62
C ALA A 27 2.79 0.33 3.72
N GLU A 28 3.04 1.20 4.69
CA GLU A 28 2.10 1.49 5.76
C GLU A 28 1.54 2.89 5.56
N ILE A 29 0.22 2.98 5.50
CA ILE A 29 -0.47 4.24 5.22
C ILE A 29 -1.52 4.46 6.30
N ILE A 30 -1.56 5.66 6.86
CA ILE A 30 -2.59 6.02 7.82
C ILE A 30 -3.62 6.88 7.11
N ALA A 31 -4.87 6.46 7.16
CA ALA A 31 -5.95 7.12 6.44
C ALA A 31 -7.28 6.83 7.12
N LYS A 32 -8.28 7.62 6.77
CA LYS A 32 -9.61 7.45 7.35
C LYS A 32 -10.37 6.29 6.70
N ASP A 33 -10.04 5.97 5.46
CA ASP A 33 -10.67 4.86 4.75
C ASP A 33 -9.72 4.36 3.67
N LYS A 34 -10.13 3.28 3.00
CA LYS A 34 -9.30 2.65 1.98
C LYS A 34 -9.05 3.57 0.79
N GLN A 35 -10.07 4.32 0.39
CA GLN A 35 -9.94 5.20 -0.77
C GLN A 35 -8.85 6.25 -0.53
N GLU A 36 -8.86 6.86 0.64
CA GLU A 36 -7.82 7.82 0.98
C GLU A 36 -6.46 7.14 1.06
N ALA A 37 -6.43 5.92 1.59
CA ALA A 37 -5.18 5.18 1.69
C ALA A 37 -4.57 4.93 0.32
N LEU A 38 -5.41 4.55 -0.66
CA LEU A 38 -4.91 4.32 -2.01
C LEU A 38 -4.42 5.60 -2.67
N GLN A 39 -5.09 6.72 -2.39
CA GLN A 39 -4.63 8.01 -2.90
C GLN A 39 -3.26 8.37 -2.33
N LYS A 40 -3.06 8.12 -1.04
CA LYS A 40 -1.77 8.38 -0.41
C LYS A 40 -0.68 7.46 -0.94
N LEU A 41 -1.04 6.21 -1.21
CA LEU A 41 -0.11 5.26 -1.78
C LEU A 41 0.40 5.76 -3.13
N GLU A 42 -0.50 6.29 -3.94
CA GLU A 42 -0.13 6.84 -5.23
C GLU A 42 0.79 8.05 -5.07
N LYS A 43 0.53 8.88 -4.07
CA LYS A 43 1.34 10.08 -3.85
C LYS A 43 2.79 9.77 -3.49
N ILE A 44 3.04 8.63 -2.86
CA ILE A 44 4.41 8.27 -2.52
C ILE A 44 5.11 7.54 -3.66
N GLY A 45 4.49 7.47 -4.82
CA GLY A 45 5.14 6.97 -6.02
C GLY A 45 4.78 5.55 -6.42
N VAL A 46 3.79 4.96 -5.78
CA VAL A 46 3.39 3.59 -6.12
C VAL A 46 2.31 3.66 -7.19
N HIS A 47 2.70 3.47 -8.44
CA HIS A 47 1.79 3.59 -9.57
C HIS A 47 1.59 2.27 -10.31
N ASN A 48 2.62 1.44 -10.39
CA ASN A 48 2.58 0.19 -11.14
C ASN A 48 2.84 -0.96 -10.19
N TYR A 49 1.82 -1.79 -9.99
CA TYR A 49 1.93 -2.93 -9.10
C TYR A 49 0.86 -3.94 -9.44
N LYS A 50 1.00 -5.15 -8.88
CA LYS A 50 0.00 -6.20 -9.01
C LYS A 50 -0.09 -6.98 -7.71
N ASN A 51 -1.13 -7.78 -7.59
CA ASN A 51 -1.36 -8.64 -6.42
C ASN A 51 -1.42 -7.82 -5.13
N LEU A 52 -2.13 -6.69 -5.17
CA LEU A 52 -2.27 -5.84 -4.01
C LEU A 52 -3.09 -6.53 -2.92
N GLN A 53 -2.54 -6.57 -1.73
CA GLN A 53 -3.21 -7.08 -0.55
C GLN A 53 -3.05 -6.05 0.56
N TRP A 54 -3.97 -6.09 1.52
CA TRP A 54 -3.88 -5.13 2.62
C TRP A 54 -4.48 -5.70 3.88
N ASP A 55 -3.95 -5.23 5.00
CA ASP A 55 -4.51 -5.43 6.32
C ASP A 55 -4.89 -4.09 6.87
N VAL A 56 -5.93 -4.05 7.71
CA VAL A 56 -6.41 -2.80 8.29
C VAL A 56 -6.37 -2.94 9.81
N ILE A 57 -5.72 -1.98 10.45
CA ILE A 57 -5.63 -1.93 11.90
C ILE A 57 -6.20 -0.60 12.36
N GLU A 58 -7.17 -0.65 13.23
CA GLU A 58 -7.75 0.57 13.77
C GLU A 58 -6.81 1.19 14.80
N ILE A 59 -6.60 2.49 14.68
CA ILE A 59 -5.78 3.24 15.62
C ILE A 59 -6.69 3.82 16.68
N ILE A 60 -6.46 3.44 17.92
CA ILE A 60 -7.30 3.82 19.04
C ILE A 60 -6.52 4.71 19.99
N GLY A 61 -7.20 5.73 20.54
CA GLY A 61 -6.61 6.55 21.58
C GLY A 61 -5.54 7.49 21.13
N ASP A 62 -5.58 7.87 19.94
CA ASP A 62 -4.57 8.70 19.34
C ASP A 62 -4.88 10.16 19.47
N ASP A 63 -5.77 10.48 20.27
CA ASP A 63 -6.04 11.86 20.44
C ASP A 63 -5.17 12.50 21.47
N LYS A 64 -4.83 12.24 21.15
CA LYS A 64 -4.13 12.79 21.77
C LYS A 64 -3.99 13.37 21.87
#